data_410551de711ad1c13884af8cfe0dc86c
#
_entry.id   410551de711ad1c13884af8cfe0dc86c
#
_cell.length_a   1.000
_cell.length_b   1.000
_cell.length_c   1.000
_cell.angle_alpha   90.00
_cell.angle_beta   90.00
_cell.angle_gamma   90.00
#
_symmetry.space_group_name_H-M   'P 1'
#
loop_
_entity.id
_entity.type
_entity.pdbx_description
1 polymer ?
#
loop_
_entity_poly.entity_id
_entity_poly.type
_entity_poly.pdbx_seq_one_letter_code
_entity_poly.pdbx_strand_id
1 'polypeptide(L)'
;MSYSSKVIAQLEERYADQPEFIQAAKEVLTTIQPALDAHPEFEKAALLERLVEPERIVMFRVPWINDAGNVQVNRGYRIEFNSAIGPYKGGLRLHPTVNLSILKFLGFEQIFKNSLTTLPMGGGKGGSDFDPKGKSDREIMAFCQSFMTELSRHIGPNTDVPAGDIGTGAREIGYMFGQYKRLRNEWTGVLTGKGLSFGGSLARTEATGYGAVYFLTHMLAEKKNSLAGKTVCISGSGNVATYAAQKAQQLGATVVTVSDSSGYVYDPEGIDVELLKDVKEVRRARIKEYADAHPSATFFPGERPWSQKCDIAMPCATQNELELADVQKLVANGTKYVVEGANMPTTLEATNYLIENGVFFAPGKAANAGGVAVSGLEMSQNAEHLSWTFEEVDSKLQGIMESIYTAASEAAATYGHPGNLVFGANIAGFLKVANAMMAQGVC
;
A
#
# COMPACT_ATOMS: atom_id res chain seq x y z
N MET A 1 -15.58 -9.84 28.90
CA MET A 1 -14.48 -9.50 27.96
C MET A 1 -14.97 -9.88 26.58
N SER A 2 -14.88 -8.99 25.59
CA SER A 2 -15.31 -9.28 24.22
C SER A 2 -14.38 -10.32 23.58
N TYR A 3 -14.82 -10.93 22.47
CA TYR A 3 -14.01 -11.94 21.77
C TYR A 3 -12.67 -11.35 21.29
N SER A 4 -12.70 -10.16 20.65
CA SER A 4 -11.47 -9.49 20.23
C SER A 4 -10.53 -9.19 21.41
N SER A 5 -11.05 -8.73 22.56
CA SER A 5 -10.24 -8.43 23.74
C SER A 5 -9.55 -9.67 24.32
N LYS A 6 -10.19 -10.85 24.27
CA LYS A 6 -9.58 -12.11 24.69
C LYS A 6 -8.38 -12.45 23.80
N VAL A 7 -8.55 -12.36 22.48
CA VAL A 7 -7.48 -12.69 21.53
C VAL A 7 -6.33 -11.67 21.61
N ILE A 8 -6.64 -10.38 21.77
CA ILE A 8 -5.60 -9.34 21.98
C ILE A 8 -4.75 -9.67 23.22
N ALA A 9 -5.36 -10.02 24.35
CA ALA A 9 -4.62 -10.38 25.56
C ALA A 9 -3.71 -11.60 25.33
N GLN A 10 -4.19 -12.61 24.61
CA GLN A 10 -3.36 -13.78 24.23
C GLN A 10 -2.18 -13.40 23.34
N LEU A 11 -2.38 -12.46 22.39
CA LEU A 11 -1.29 -11.98 21.53
C LEU A 11 -0.24 -11.20 22.32
N GLU A 12 -0.65 -10.36 23.26
CA GLU A 12 0.27 -9.61 24.13
C GLU A 12 1.14 -10.53 24.99
N GLU A 13 0.57 -11.61 25.50
CA GLU A 13 1.31 -12.62 26.27
C GLU A 13 2.27 -13.43 25.39
N ARG A 14 1.77 -13.90 24.22
CA ARG A 14 2.53 -14.79 23.34
C ARG A 14 3.65 -14.11 22.57
N TYR A 15 3.43 -12.87 22.14
CA TYR A 15 4.29 -12.12 21.21
C TYR A 15 4.82 -10.80 21.79
N ALA A 16 5.12 -10.78 23.10
CA ALA A 16 5.62 -9.59 23.79
C ALA A 16 6.87 -8.96 23.14
N ASP A 17 7.63 -9.74 22.36
CA ASP A 17 8.81 -9.34 21.58
C ASP A 17 8.48 -8.78 20.18
N GLN A 18 7.19 -8.71 19.82
CA GLN A 18 6.72 -8.27 18.48
C GLN A 18 5.76 -7.08 18.55
N PRO A 19 6.21 -5.92 19.05
CA PRO A 19 5.33 -4.79 19.37
C PRO A 19 4.61 -4.21 18.14
N GLU A 20 5.25 -4.16 16.97
CA GLU A 20 4.63 -3.63 15.75
C GLU A 20 3.47 -4.53 15.28
N PHE A 21 3.64 -5.85 15.38
CA PHE A 21 2.58 -6.79 15.06
C PHE A 21 1.40 -6.70 16.03
N ILE A 22 1.67 -6.64 17.34
CA ILE A 22 0.62 -6.50 18.36
C ILE A 22 -0.18 -5.22 18.13
N GLN A 23 0.49 -4.09 17.85
CA GLN A 23 -0.18 -2.82 17.60
C GLN A 23 -1.15 -2.91 16.42
N ALA A 24 -0.71 -3.47 15.29
CA ALA A 24 -1.56 -3.62 14.11
C ALA A 24 -2.75 -4.58 14.36
N ALA A 25 -2.50 -5.69 15.06
CA ALA A 25 -3.57 -6.62 15.42
C ALA A 25 -4.62 -5.96 16.33
N LYS A 26 -4.20 -5.20 17.34
CA LYS A 26 -5.11 -4.42 18.21
C LYS A 26 -5.98 -3.46 17.44
N GLU A 27 -5.40 -2.69 16.53
CA GLU A 27 -6.11 -1.71 15.73
C GLU A 27 -7.23 -2.37 14.92
N VAL A 28 -6.91 -3.43 14.20
CA VAL A 28 -7.89 -4.15 13.38
C VAL A 28 -8.93 -4.86 14.26
N LEU A 29 -8.51 -5.67 15.23
CA LEU A 29 -9.40 -6.48 16.05
C LEU A 29 -10.39 -5.63 16.89
N THR A 30 -9.96 -4.46 17.35
CA THR A 30 -10.87 -3.52 18.05
C THR A 30 -11.93 -2.97 17.10
N THR A 31 -11.55 -2.65 15.88
CA THR A 31 -12.47 -2.05 14.89
C THR A 31 -13.52 -3.03 14.39
N ILE A 32 -13.21 -4.33 14.29
CA ILE A 32 -14.14 -5.35 13.78
C ILE A 32 -15.10 -5.92 14.82
N GLN A 33 -15.03 -5.51 16.10
CA GLN A 33 -15.86 -6.07 17.17
C GLN A 33 -17.37 -6.05 16.86
N PRO A 34 -17.98 -5.00 16.28
CA PRO A 34 -19.38 -5.04 15.91
C PRO A 34 -19.76 -6.12 14.90
N ALA A 35 -18.84 -6.44 13.98
CA ALA A 35 -19.05 -7.56 13.07
C ALA A 35 -18.97 -8.92 13.79
N LEU A 36 -18.08 -9.05 14.78
CA LEU A 36 -17.99 -10.27 15.60
C LEU A 36 -19.25 -10.47 16.46
N ASP A 37 -19.81 -9.40 17.01
CA ASP A 37 -21.04 -9.46 17.79
C ASP A 37 -22.25 -9.90 16.94
N ALA A 38 -22.25 -9.53 15.65
CA ALA A 38 -23.28 -9.96 14.71
C ALA A 38 -23.11 -11.42 14.24
N HIS A 39 -21.91 -12.00 14.39
CA HIS A 39 -21.51 -13.32 13.89
C HIS A 39 -20.92 -14.21 14.99
N PRO A 40 -21.70 -14.66 15.98
CA PRO A 40 -21.19 -15.47 17.11
C PRO A 40 -20.59 -16.83 16.67
N GLU A 41 -20.88 -17.29 15.47
CA GLU A 41 -20.27 -18.48 14.87
C GLU A 41 -18.74 -18.34 14.67
N PHE A 42 -18.23 -17.12 14.52
CA PHE A 42 -16.80 -16.89 14.37
C PHE A 42 -16.01 -17.23 15.63
N GLU A 43 -16.52 -16.90 16.82
CA GLU A 43 -15.88 -17.29 18.08
C GLU A 43 -15.88 -18.80 18.27
N LYS A 44 -17.00 -19.48 17.90
CA LYS A 44 -17.08 -20.95 18.00
C LYS A 44 -16.08 -21.67 17.08
N ALA A 45 -15.71 -21.04 15.97
CA ALA A 45 -14.73 -21.56 15.01
C ALA A 45 -13.29 -21.13 15.33
N ALA A 46 -13.03 -20.46 16.45
CA ALA A 46 -11.74 -19.86 16.79
C ALA A 46 -11.15 -19.03 15.62
N LEU A 47 -12.01 -18.26 14.96
CA LEU A 47 -11.67 -17.58 13.72
C LEU A 47 -10.54 -16.56 13.92
N LEU A 48 -10.61 -15.74 14.98
CA LEU A 48 -9.59 -14.73 15.24
C LEU A 48 -8.25 -15.34 15.61
N GLU A 49 -8.22 -16.40 16.41
CA GLU A 49 -7.00 -17.11 16.77
C GLU A 49 -6.28 -17.63 15.51
N ARG A 50 -7.05 -18.13 14.52
CA ARG A 50 -6.53 -18.57 13.23
C ARG A 50 -6.12 -17.41 12.35
N LEU A 51 -6.84 -16.30 12.38
CA LEU A 51 -6.60 -15.12 11.55
C LEU A 51 -5.33 -14.36 11.96
N VAL A 52 -5.00 -14.32 13.25
CA VAL A 52 -3.82 -13.61 13.77
C VAL A 52 -2.56 -14.47 13.79
N GLU A 53 -2.67 -15.75 13.50
CA GLU A 53 -1.51 -16.65 13.36
C GLU A 53 -1.20 -16.84 11.87
N PRO A 54 0.04 -16.55 11.41
CA PRO A 54 0.43 -16.85 10.03
C PRO A 54 0.32 -18.35 9.73
N GLU A 55 -0.20 -18.70 8.54
CA GLU A 55 -0.24 -20.10 8.10
C GLU A 55 1.17 -20.68 8.00
N ARG A 56 2.17 -19.88 7.61
CA ARG A 56 3.57 -20.29 7.54
C ARG A 56 4.53 -19.11 7.63
N ILE A 57 5.67 -19.35 8.29
CA ILE A 57 6.82 -18.44 8.29
C ILE A 57 8.03 -19.20 7.77
N VAL A 58 8.66 -18.66 6.72
CA VAL A 58 9.94 -19.16 6.19
C VAL A 58 11.02 -18.15 6.53
N MET A 59 12.09 -18.61 7.20
CA MET A 59 13.26 -17.82 7.53
C MET A 59 14.51 -18.55 7.05
N PHE A 60 15.40 -17.86 6.36
CA PHE A 60 16.56 -18.47 5.74
C PHE A 60 17.77 -17.53 5.71
N ARG A 61 18.96 -18.13 5.60
CA ARG A 61 20.23 -17.43 5.45
C ARG A 61 20.46 -17.06 3.99
N VAL A 62 20.95 -15.83 3.75
CA VAL A 62 21.27 -15.31 2.42
C VAL A 62 22.76 -14.93 2.37
N PRO A 63 23.67 -15.86 2.00
CA PRO A 63 25.08 -15.55 1.82
C PRO A 63 25.33 -15.00 0.40
N TRP A 64 26.12 -13.93 0.30
CA TRP A 64 26.51 -13.34 -0.99
C TRP A 64 27.90 -12.72 -0.89
N ILE A 65 28.52 -12.38 -2.03
CA ILE A 65 29.87 -11.83 -2.08
C ILE A 65 29.80 -10.37 -2.56
N ASN A 66 30.42 -9.47 -1.80
CA ASN A 66 30.48 -8.05 -2.13
C ASN A 66 31.58 -7.78 -3.18
N ASP A 67 31.66 -6.52 -3.65
CA ASP A 67 32.63 -6.11 -4.67
C ASP A 67 34.08 -6.26 -4.24
N ALA A 68 34.35 -6.23 -2.95
CA ALA A 68 35.69 -6.46 -2.40
C ALA A 68 36.05 -7.96 -2.25
N GLY A 69 35.16 -8.89 -2.67
CA GLY A 69 35.36 -10.33 -2.58
C GLY A 69 35.05 -10.94 -1.20
N ASN A 70 34.49 -10.16 -0.26
CA ASN A 70 34.16 -10.64 1.07
C ASN A 70 32.76 -11.25 1.11
N VAL A 71 32.64 -12.37 1.83
CA VAL A 71 31.34 -13.00 2.10
C VAL A 71 30.52 -12.14 3.05
N GLN A 72 29.29 -11.88 2.67
CA GLN A 72 28.27 -11.22 3.47
C GLN A 72 27.14 -12.20 3.78
N VAL A 73 26.47 -12.02 4.89
CA VAL A 73 25.34 -12.89 5.29
C VAL A 73 24.20 -12.02 5.80
N ASN A 74 23.07 -12.12 5.13
CA ASN A 74 21.81 -11.50 5.54
C ASN A 74 20.79 -12.58 5.92
N ARG A 75 19.67 -12.15 6.50
CA ARG A 75 18.54 -12.99 6.86
C ARG A 75 17.38 -12.68 5.92
N GLY A 76 16.85 -13.72 5.29
CA GLY A 76 15.66 -13.64 4.45
C GLY A 76 14.43 -14.17 5.18
N TYR A 77 13.26 -13.60 4.84
CA TYR A 77 11.97 -13.96 5.41
C TYR A 77 10.89 -14.00 4.35
N ARG A 78 9.92 -14.92 4.52
CA ARG A 78 8.61 -14.86 3.88
C ARG A 78 7.55 -15.26 4.89
N ILE A 79 6.56 -14.41 5.08
CA ILE A 79 5.39 -14.62 5.91
C ILE A 79 4.23 -14.92 4.99
N GLU A 80 3.81 -16.16 4.93
CA GLU A 80 2.62 -16.65 4.26
C GLU A 80 1.49 -16.57 5.28
N PHE A 81 0.77 -15.43 5.29
CA PHE A 81 -0.07 -15.10 6.44
C PHE A 81 -1.45 -15.75 6.35
N ASN A 82 -2.15 -15.57 5.24
CA ASN A 82 -3.50 -16.12 5.05
C ASN A 82 -3.78 -16.32 3.56
N SER A 83 -4.21 -17.53 3.17
CA SER A 83 -4.51 -17.93 1.79
C SER A 83 -5.99 -18.16 1.52
N ALA A 84 -6.89 -17.85 2.46
CA ALA A 84 -8.31 -18.18 2.34
C ALA A 84 -9.00 -17.60 1.08
N ILE A 85 -8.51 -16.48 0.55
CA ILE A 85 -9.11 -15.83 -0.64
C ILE A 85 -8.22 -15.90 -1.88
N GLY A 86 -7.09 -16.57 -1.84
CA GLY A 86 -6.18 -16.72 -2.97
C GLY A 86 -4.73 -16.91 -2.57
N PRO A 87 -3.79 -17.02 -3.54
CA PRO A 87 -2.37 -17.13 -3.28
C PRO A 87 -1.87 -16.01 -2.37
N TYR A 88 -0.89 -16.31 -1.50
CA TYR A 88 -0.27 -15.26 -0.69
C TYR A 88 0.29 -14.17 -1.59
N LYS A 89 0.03 -12.91 -1.25
CA LYS A 89 0.43 -11.76 -2.06
C LYS A 89 0.92 -10.63 -1.19
N GLY A 90 2.10 -10.12 -1.50
CA GLY A 90 2.66 -8.95 -0.85
C GLY A 90 4.14 -8.75 -1.14
N GLY A 91 4.62 -7.53 -0.87
CA GLY A 91 5.95 -7.08 -1.25
C GLY A 91 7.10 -7.73 -0.49
N LEU A 92 8.30 -7.60 -1.05
CA LEU A 92 9.58 -7.93 -0.43
C LEU A 92 10.26 -6.61 -0.02
N ARG A 93 10.47 -6.39 1.27
CA ARG A 93 11.17 -5.21 1.79
C ARG A 93 12.65 -5.50 1.98
N LEU A 94 13.52 -4.68 1.38
CA LEU A 94 14.95 -4.73 1.60
C LEU A 94 15.38 -3.47 2.36
N HIS A 95 15.58 -3.63 3.67
CA HIS A 95 15.94 -2.51 4.54
C HIS A 95 16.59 -3.04 5.84
N PRO A 96 17.60 -2.35 6.41
CA PRO A 96 18.29 -2.81 7.63
C PRO A 96 17.39 -3.04 8.86
N THR A 97 16.24 -2.37 8.91
CA THR A 97 15.29 -2.51 10.04
C THR A 97 14.38 -3.73 9.92
N VAL A 98 14.43 -4.48 8.81
CA VAL A 98 13.56 -5.65 8.62
C VAL A 98 13.81 -6.69 9.69
N ASN A 99 12.73 -7.07 10.37
CA ASN A 99 12.69 -8.13 11.37
C ASN A 99 11.33 -8.87 11.29
N LEU A 100 11.16 -9.90 12.08
CA LEU A 100 9.96 -10.74 12.08
C LEU A 100 8.70 -9.95 12.48
N SER A 101 8.78 -9.10 13.50
CA SER A 101 7.65 -8.30 13.99
C SER A 101 7.11 -7.37 12.90
N ILE A 102 8.00 -6.63 12.22
CA ILE A 102 7.65 -5.72 11.11
C ILE A 102 7.02 -6.51 9.96
N LEU A 103 7.56 -7.67 9.59
CA LEU A 103 7.02 -8.44 8.47
C LEU A 103 5.69 -9.13 8.82
N LYS A 104 5.48 -9.57 10.05
CA LYS A 104 4.17 -10.06 10.52
C LYS A 104 3.14 -8.95 10.51
N PHE A 105 3.47 -7.78 11.03
CA PHE A 105 2.63 -6.58 10.96
C PHE A 105 2.17 -6.29 9.52
N LEU A 106 3.14 -6.15 8.61
CA LEU A 106 2.85 -5.84 7.22
C LEU A 106 2.09 -6.96 6.50
N GLY A 107 2.37 -8.23 6.82
CA GLY A 107 1.65 -9.38 6.27
C GLY A 107 0.21 -9.45 6.74
N PHE A 108 -0.04 -9.14 8.00
CA PHE A 108 -1.38 -9.08 8.58
C PHE A 108 -2.23 -7.99 7.94
N GLU A 109 -1.71 -6.78 7.81
CA GLU A 109 -2.43 -5.69 7.13
C GLU A 109 -2.68 -5.99 5.65
N GLN A 110 -1.75 -6.71 5.02
CA GLN A 110 -1.88 -7.08 3.62
C GLN A 110 -3.09 -7.98 3.34
N ILE A 111 -3.53 -8.80 4.32
CA ILE A 111 -4.74 -9.62 4.20
C ILE A 111 -5.95 -8.73 3.87
N PHE A 112 -6.16 -7.69 4.67
CA PHE A 112 -7.33 -6.81 4.55
C PHE A 112 -7.25 -5.91 3.32
N LYS A 113 -6.06 -5.40 3.02
CA LYS A 113 -5.84 -4.60 1.81
C LYS A 113 -6.13 -5.39 0.54
N ASN A 114 -5.64 -6.62 0.44
CA ASN A 114 -5.86 -7.47 -0.72
C ASN A 114 -7.34 -7.89 -0.85
N SER A 115 -7.98 -8.20 0.27
CA SER A 115 -9.39 -8.62 0.28
C SER A 115 -10.33 -7.56 -0.30
N LEU A 116 -10.03 -6.28 -0.11
CA LEU A 116 -10.82 -5.17 -0.64
C LEU A 116 -10.77 -5.10 -2.17
N THR A 117 -9.69 -5.56 -2.81
CA THR A 117 -9.50 -5.42 -4.27
C THR A 117 -10.45 -6.27 -5.12
N THR A 118 -11.28 -7.11 -4.53
CA THR A 118 -12.13 -8.12 -5.19
C THR A 118 -11.36 -9.25 -5.88
N LEU A 119 -10.07 -9.11 -6.09
CA LEU A 119 -9.22 -10.10 -6.74
C LEU A 119 -8.86 -11.26 -5.79
N PRO A 120 -8.60 -12.48 -6.33
CA PRO A 120 -8.27 -13.65 -5.52
C PRO A 120 -6.80 -13.58 -5.05
N MET A 121 -6.55 -12.81 -4.02
CA MET A 121 -5.21 -12.63 -3.44
C MET A 121 -5.28 -12.71 -1.93
N GLY A 122 -4.56 -13.65 -1.36
CA GLY A 122 -4.33 -13.76 0.09
C GLY A 122 -3.34 -12.72 0.61
N GLY A 123 -2.96 -12.83 1.88
CA GLY A 123 -2.01 -11.94 2.52
C GLY A 123 -0.65 -12.59 2.73
N GLY A 124 0.42 -11.91 2.34
CA GLY A 124 1.78 -12.32 2.62
C GLY A 124 2.75 -11.14 2.62
N LYS A 125 3.90 -11.32 3.21
CA LYS A 125 4.98 -10.31 3.23
C LYS A 125 6.33 -10.99 3.35
N GLY A 126 7.36 -10.35 2.81
CA GLY A 126 8.72 -10.86 2.96
C GLY A 126 9.75 -9.76 2.91
N GLY A 127 11.02 -10.16 2.97
CA GLY A 127 12.11 -9.22 2.87
C GLY A 127 13.38 -9.71 3.54
N SER A 128 14.31 -8.79 3.71
CA SER A 128 15.62 -9.03 4.31
C SER A 128 16.14 -7.77 4.98
N ASP A 129 17.02 -7.95 5.97
CA ASP A 129 17.83 -6.90 6.58
C ASP A 129 18.95 -6.35 5.66
N PHE A 130 18.96 -6.76 4.40
CA PHE A 130 19.85 -6.23 3.36
C PHE A 130 19.52 -4.76 3.06
N ASP A 131 20.55 -3.90 3.03
CA ASP A 131 20.44 -2.52 2.60
C ASP A 131 20.97 -2.35 1.16
N PRO A 132 20.09 -2.14 0.17
CA PRO A 132 20.51 -1.92 -1.22
C PRO A 132 21.14 -0.54 -1.45
N LYS A 133 21.00 0.39 -0.49
CA LYS A 133 21.47 1.75 -0.64
C LYS A 133 23.00 1.79 -0.69
N GLY A 134 23.54 2.40 -1.74
CA GLY A 134 24.98 2.53 -1.93
C GLY A 134 25.68 1.23 -2.42
N LYS A 135 24.93 0.17 -2.72
CA LYS A 135 25.45 -1.06 -3.32
C LYS A 135 25.54 -0.94 -4.85
N SER A 136 26.51 -1.63 -5.44
CA SER A 136 26.60 -1.77 -6.88
C SER A 136 25.51 -2.68 -7.44
N ASP A 137 25.21 -2.57 -8.73
CA ASP A 137 24.28 -3.48 -9.40
C ASP A 137 24.72 -4.94 -9.31
N ARG A 138 26.03 -5.20 -9.30
CA ARG A 138 26.59 -6.55 -9.14
C ARG A 138 26.33 -7.11 -7.73
N GLU A 139 26.51 -6.31 -6.70
CA GLU A 139 26.21 -6.71 -5.31
C GLU A 139 24.72 -6.97 -5.12
N ILE A 140 23.86 -6.09 -5.63
CA ILE A 140 22.41 -6.25 -5.56
C ILE A 140 21.95 -7.49 -6.31
N MET A 141 22.51 -7.75 -7.49
CA MET A 141 22.22 -8.96 -8.27
C MET A 141 22.67 -10.22 -7.51
N ALA A 142 23.87 -10.23 -6.94
CA ALA A 142 24.37 -11.35 -6.16
C ALA A 142 23.49 -11.66 -4.94
N PHE A 143 23.07 -10.62 -4.21
CA PHE A 143 22.11 -10.75 -3.12
C PHE A 143 20.76 -11.32 -3.61
N CYS A 144 20.15 -10.73 -4.64
CA CYS A 144 18.86 -11.15 -5.17
C CYS A 144 18.88 -12.62 -5.65
N GLN A 145 19.95 -13.04 -6.28
CA GLN A 145 20.12 -14.42 -6.73
C GLN A 145 20.23 -15.39 -5.55
N SER A 146 21.02 -15.06 -4.52
CA SER A 146 21.13 -15.87 -3.32
C SER A 146 19.79 -15.93 -2.56
N PHE A 147 19.11 -14.78 -2.37
CA PHE A 147 17.79 -14.70 -1.74
C PHE A 147 16.77 -15.59 -2.46
N MET A 148 16.72 -15.50 -3.79
CA MET A 148 15.77 -16.27 -4.60
C MET A 148 16.12 -17.76 -4.63
N THR A 149 17.36 -18.15 -4.47
CA THR A 149 17.77 -19.56 -4.41
C THR A 149 17.05 -20.32 -3.30
N GLU A 150 16.86 -19.67 -2.14
CA GLU A 150 16.06 -20.26 -1.05
C GLU A 150 14.56 -20.02 -1.24
N LEU A 151 14.16 -18.78 -1.53
CA LEU A 151 12.75 -18.41 -1.62
C LEU A 151 12.00 -19.16 -2.73
N SER A 152 12.65 -19.49 -3.85
CA SER A 152 12.03 -20.17 -4.99
C SER A 152 11.36 -21.51 -4.66
N ARG A 153 11.73 -22.14 -3.54
CA ARG A 153 11.16 -23.41 -3.07
C ARG A 153 9.76 -23.25 -2.48
N HIS A 154 9.38 -22.02 -2.12
CA HIS A 154 8.17 -21.71 -1.35
C HIS A 154 7.15 -20.88 -2.14
N ILE A 155 7.56 -20.27 -3.26
CA ILE A 155 6.74 -19.37 -4.05
C ILE A 155 6.36 -19.96 -5.42
N GLY A 156 5.32 -19.42 -6.02
CA GLY A 156 4.84 -19.83 -7.34
C GLY A 156 3.58 -19.05 -7.74
N PRO A 157 3.17 -19.11 -9.01
CA PRO A 157 2.07 -18.29 -9.53
C PRO A 157 0.73 -18.58 -8.85
N ASN A 158 0.54 -19.78 -8.32
CA ASN A 158 -0.69 -20.23 -7.66
C ASN A 158 -0.55 -20.48 -6.15
N THR A 159 0.61 -20.21 -5.59
CA THR A 159 0.92 -20.43 -4.16
C THR A 159 1.20 -19.13 -3.46
N ASP A 160 2.24 -18.42 -3.90
CA ASP A 160 2.72 -17.19 -3.30
C ASP A 160 3.39 -16.32 -4.36
N VAL A 161 2.91 -15.08 -4.52
CA VAL A 161 3.37 -14.16 -5.56
C VAL A 161 3.91 -12.89 -4.91
N PRO A 162 5.22 -12.81 -4.63
CA PRO A 162 5.85 -11.62 -4.10
C PRO A 162 5.83 -10.44 -5.08
N ALA A 163 6.03 -9.24 -4.55
CA ALA A 163 6.08 -7.98 -5.30
C ALA A 163 7.19 -7.06 -4.79
N GLY A 164 7.34 -5.90 -5.40
CA GLY A 164 8.19 -4.83 -4.89
C GLY A 164 7.66 -4.18 -3.61
N ASP A 165 8.56 -3.61 -2.84
CA ASP A 165 8.33 -2.79 -1.63
C ASP A 165 9.55 -1.88 -1.42
N ILE A 166 9.73 -1.27 -0.24
CA ILE A 166 10.90 -0.47 0.08
C ILE A 166 12.19 -1.27 -0.23
N GLY A 167 13.09 -0.66 -0.99
CA GLY A 167 14.34 -1.27 -1.41
C GLY A 167 14.25 -2.34 -2.50
N THR A 168 13.05 -2.64 -3.01
CA THR A 168 12.82 -3.63 -4.07
C THR A 168 12.01 -3.00 -5.20
N GLY A 169 12.68 -2.54 -6.22
CA GLY A 169 12.08 -1.99 -7.43
C GLY A 169 12.11 -2.97 -8.60
N ALA A 170 11.88 -2.45 -9.81
CA ALA A 170 11.87 -3.23 -11.04
C ALA A 170 13.20 -3.95 -11.31
N ARG A 171 14.34 -3.36 -10.93
CA ARG A 171 15.68 -3.96 -11.06
C ARG A 171 15.79 -5.22 -10.20
N GLU A 172 15.49 -5.13 -8.92
CA GLU A 172 15.55 -6.25 -7.97
C GLU A 172 14.56 -7.36 -8.36
N ILE A 173 13.34 -6.99 -8.74
CA ILE A 173 12.34 -7.94 -9.27
C ILE A 173 12.87 -8.64 -10.52
N GLY A 174 13.54 -7.91 -11.41
CA GLY A 174 14.17 -8.50 -12.61
C GLY A 174 15.24 -9.54 -12.28
N TYR A 175 16.15 -9.23 -11.35
CA TYR A 175 17.18 -10.17 -10.90
C TYR A 175 16.59 -11.41 -10.22
N MET A 176 15.56 -11.21 -9.37
CA MET A 176 14.86 -12.31 -8.69
C MET A 176 14.10 -13.19 -9.68
N PHE A 177 13.41 -12.60 -10.67
CA PHE A 177 12.69 -13.35 -11.69
C PHE A 177 13.63 -14.17 -12.58
N GLY A 178 14.75 -13.57 -12.99
CA GLY A 178 15.78 -14.27 -13.77
C GLY A 178 16.32 -15.49 -13.03
N GLN A 179 16.59 -15.38 -11.73
CA GLN A 179 17.06 -16.49 -10.91
C GLN A 179 15.97 -17.55 -10.69
N TYR A 180 14.73 -17.15 -10.41
CA TYR A 180 13.60 -18.08 -10.29
C TYR A 180 13.44 -18.93 -11.57
N LYS A 181 13.36 -18.24 -12.73
CA LYS A 181 13.24 -18.89 -14.03
C LYS A 181 14.37 -19.92 -14.27
N ARG A 182 15.59 -19.58 -13.89
CA ARG A 182 16.76 -20.48 -14.03
C ARG A 182 16.66 -21.71 -13.13
N LEU A 183 16.21 -21.54 -11.87
CA LEU A 183 16.11 -22.62 -10.88
C LEU A 183 14.94 -23.57 -11.18
N ARG A 184 13.80 -23.01 -11.58
CA ARG A 184 12.57 -23.78 -11.82
C ARG A 184 12.45 -24.30 -13.25
N ASN A 185 13.26 -23.78 -14.18
CA ASN A 185 13.18 -24.06 -15.61
C ASN A 185 11.78 -23.80 -16.20
N GLU A 186 11.14 -22.72 -15.73
CA GLU A 186 9.78 -22.33 -16.16
C GLU A 186 9.65 -20.81 -16.23
N TRP A 187 8.77 -20.34 -17.12
CA TRP A 187 8.35 -18.95 -17.18
C TRP A 187 6.92 -18.84 -16.68
N THR A 188 6.73 -18.17 -15.55
CA THR A 188 5.41 -18.06 -14.89
C THR A 188 5.15 -16.66 -14.33
N GLY A 189 3.93 -16.41 -13.86
CA GLY A 189 3.53 -15.17 -13.18
C GLY A 189 3.94 -15.07 -11.70
N VAL A 190 5.10 -15.60 -11.34
CA VAL A 190 5.52 -15.76 -9.92
C VAL A 190 5.83 -14.48 -9.18
N LEU A 191 6.19 -13.41 -9.83
CA LEU A 191 6.50 -12.09 -9.25
C LEU A 191 5.67 -11.02 -9.95
N THR A 192 5.34 -9.93 -9.26
CA THR A 192 4.73 -8.76 -9.89
C THR A 192 5.59 -7.51 -9.74
N GLY A 193 5.36 -6.52 -10.62
CA GLY A 193 6.27 -5.40 -10.80
C GLY A 193 7.41 -5.72 -11.76
N LYS A 194 7.21 -6.72 -12.61
CA LYS A 194 8.16 -7.07 -13.68
C LYS A 194 8.24 -5.99 -14.74
N GLY A 195 9.34 -5.96 -15.47
CA GLY A 195 9.47 -5.13 -16.67
C GLY A 195 8.48 -5.55 -17.76
N LEU A 196 8.03 -4.61 -18.58
CA LEU A 196 7.06 -4.85 -19.67
C LEU A 196 7.54 -5.91 -20.66
N SER A 197 8.87 -6.04 -20.88
CA SER A 197 9.47 -7.01 -21.80
C SER A 197 9.38 -8.46 -21.29
N PHE A 198 9.02 -8.70 -20.03
CA PHE A 198 8.96 -10.05 -19.45
C PHE A 198 7.77 -10.23 -18.49
N GLY A 199 6.61 -9.74 -18.89
CA GLY A 199 5.32 -10.04 -18.22
C GLY A 199 4.85 -9.00 -17.23
N GLY A 200 5.42 -7.78 -17.23
CA GLY A 200 4.91 -6.64 -16.47
C GLY A 200 3.61 -6.08 -17.06
N SER A 201 2.84 -5.38 -16.27
CA SER A 201 1.60 -4.72 -16.67
C SER A 201 1.79 -3.23 -16.94
N LEU A 202 1.17 -2.72 -17.99
CA LEU A 202 0.94 -1.28 -18.17
C LEU A 202 0.11 -0.73 -16.99
N ALA A 203 0.11 0.58 -16.82
CA ALA A 203 -0.54 1.32 -15.73
C ALA A 203 -0.07 0.94 -14.31
N ARG A 204 0.96 0.08 -14.13
CA ARG A 204 1.41 -0.32 -12.79
C ARG A 204 2.08 0.82 -12.02
N THR A 205 2.83 1.67 -12.71
CA THR A 205 3.52 2.82 -12.11
C THR A 205 2.52 3.87 -11.64
N GLU A 206 1.48 4.10 -12.41
CA GLU A 206 0.41 5.05 -12.18
C GLU A 206 -0.59 4.59 -11.12
N ALA A 207 -0.74 3.28 -10.98
CA ALA A 207 -1.89 2.63 -10.33
C ALA A 207 -2.21 3.10 -8.92
N THR A 208 -1.20 3.40 -8.08
CA THR A 208 -1.45 3.84 -6.71
C THR A 208 -2.01 5.25 -6.68
N GLY A 209 -1.39 6.18 -7.42
CA GLY A 209 -1.85 7.56 -7.52
C GLY A 209 -3.21 7.66 -8.22
N TYR A 210 -3.37 6.99 -9.36
CA TYR A 210 -4.64 6.94 -10.08
C TYR A 210 -5.75 6.33 -9.23
N GLY A 211 -5.47 5.20 -8.56
CA GLY A 211 -6.43 4.54 -7.68
C GLY A 211 -6.90 5.43 -6.54
N ALA A 212 -6.00 6.18 -5.90
CA ALA A 212 -6.37 7.12 -4.84
C ALA A 212 -7.31 8.21 -5.36
N VAL A 213 -7.07 8.71 -6.57
CA VAL A 213 -7.94 9.70 -7.20
C VAL A 213 -9.29 9.08 -7.61
N TYR A 214 -9.32 7.86 -8.15
CA TYR A 214 -10.59 7.17 -8.44
C TYR A 214 -11.41 6.93 -7.17
N PHE A 215 -10.79 6.51 -6.08
CA PHE A 215 -11.46 6.40 -4.79
C PHE A 215 -12.07 7.74 -4.34
N LEU A 216 -11.31 8.83 -4.49
CA LEU A 216 -11.76 10.20 -4.21
C LEU A 216 -12.96 10.60 -5.08
N THR A 217 -13.02 10.21 -6.35
CA THR A 217 -14.18 10.54 -7.21
C THR A 217 -15.48 9.95 -6.66
N HIS A 218 -15.45 8.75 -6.09
CA HIS A 218 -16.62 8.13 -5.47
C HIS A 218 -17.01 8.83 -4.16
N MET A 219 -16.03 9.25 -3.34
CA MET A 219 -16.29 10.08 -2.16
C MET A 219 -16.98 11.40 -2.51
N LEU A 220 -16.52 12.05 -3.58
CA LEU A 220 -17.11 13.30 -4.06
C LEU A 220 -18.52 13.06 -4.60
N ALA A 221 -18.72 12.01 -5.40
CA ALA A 221 -20.01 11.67 -5.99
C ALA A 221 -21.09 11.39 -4.92
N GLU A 222 -20.74 10.73 -3.80
CA GLU A 222 -21.67 10.55 -2.67
C GLU A 222 -22.21 11.89 -2.14
N LYS A 223 -21.37 12.91 -2.15
CA LYS A 223 -21.75 14.28 -1.73
C LYS A 223 -22.23 15.14 -2.92
N LYS A 224 -22.58 14.54 -4.07
CA LYS A 224 -23.02 15.22 -5.31
C LYS A 224 -22.01 16.27 -5.77
N ASN A 225 -20.75 15.97 -5.68
CA ASN A 225 -19.62 16.85 -6.01
C ASN A 225 -18.69 16.16 -7.04
N SER A 226 -17.71 16.89 -7.56
CA SER A 226 -16.72 16.38 -8.50
C SER A 226 -15.36 17.04 -8.26
N LEU A 227 -14.30 16.54 -8.89
CA LEU A 227 -12.95 17.13 -8.86
C LEU A 227 -12.85 18.43 -9.64
N ALA A 228 -13.73 18.66 -10.60
CA ALA A 228 -13.68 19.88 -11.44
C ALA A 228 -13.72 21.16 -10.59
N GLY A 229 -12.73 22.01 -10.77
CA GLY A 229 -12.60 23.29 -10.06
C GLY A 229 -12.17 23.18 -8.60
N LYS A 230 -11.77 21.99 -8.11
CA LYS A 230 -11.25 21.79 -6.74
C LYS A 230 -9.76 22.10 -6.66
N THR A 231 -9.36 22.68 -5.54
CA THR A 231 -7.95 22.86 -5.20
C THR A 231 -7.46 21.69 -4.38
N VAL A 232 -6.34 21.09 -4.80
CA VAL A 232 -5.76 19.90 -4.16
C VAL A 232 -4.35 20.19 -3.67
N CYS A 233 -4.07 19.93 -2.40
CA CYS A 233 -2.72 19.87 -1.86
C CYS A 233 -2.23 18.42 -1.79
N ILE A 234 -1.07 18.15 -2.39
CA ILE A 234 -0.42 16.84 -2.38
C ILE A 234 0.95 16.97 -1.69
N SER A 235 1.28 16.04 -0.82
CA SER A 235 2.66 15.86 -0.33
C SER A 235 3.38 14.77 -1.12
N GLY A 236 4.71 14.82 -1.11
CA GLY A 236 5.54 13.92 -1.89
C GLY A 236 5.75 14.40 -3.33
N SER A 237 6.68 13.73 -4.01
CA SER A 237 7.03 13.93 -5.42
C SER A 237 7.56 12.63 -6.05
N GLY A 238 7.23 11.49 -5.43
CA GLY A 238 7.46 10.16 -6.00
C GLY A 238 6.27 9.71 -6.85
N ASN A 239 6.28 8.46 -7.32
CA ASN A 239 5.25 7.91 -8.21
C ASN A 239 3.81 8.19 -7.73
N VAL A 240 3.51 7.93 -6.45
CA VAL A 240 2.15 8.12 -5.93
C VAL A 240 1.70 9.56 -6.07
N ALA A 241 2.52 10.52 -5.63
CA ALA A 241 2.20 11.95 -5.69
C ALA A 241 2.11 12.46 -7.14
N THR A 242 3.07 12.11 -7.97
CA THR A 242 3.13 12.54 -9.38
C THR A 242 1.91 12.06 -10.16
N TYR A 243 1.55 10.78 -10.02
CA TYR A 243 0.42 10.25 -10.77
C TYR A 243 -0.95 10.58 -10.13
N ALA A 244 -1.01 10.83 -8.82
CA ALA A 244 -2.20 11.44 -8.20
C ALA A 244 -2.43 12.85 -8.73
N ALA A 245 -1.37 13.67 -8.83
CA ALA A 245 -1.45 15.01 -9.41
C ALA A 245 -1.92 14.96 -10.86
N GLN A 246 -1.32 14.11 -11.69
CA GLN A 246 -1.68 13.94 -13.09
C GLN A 246 -3.17 13.57 -13.26
N LYS A 247 -3.64 12.56 -12.52
CA LYS A 247 -5.03 12.12 -12.65
C LYS A 247 -6.02 13.15 -12.10
N ALA A 248 -5.71 13.80 -10.98
CA ALA A 248 -6.57 14.86 -10.43
C ALA A 248 -6.73 16.01 -11.42
N GLN A 249 -5.66 16.45 -12.08
CA GLN A 249 -5.71 17.49 -13.11
C GLN A 249 -6.46 17.05 -14.37
N GLN A 250 -6.28 15.80 -14.81
CA GLN A 250 -7.08 15.24 -15.93
C GLN A 250 -8.58 15.27 -15.64
N LEU A 251 -8.98 15.21 -14.36
CA LEU A 251 -10.38 15.29 -13.92
C LEU A 251 -10.82 16.71 -13.52
N GLY A 252 -10.01 17.73 -13.86
CA GLY A 252 -10.35 19.14 -13.74
C GLY A 252 -10.03 19.81 -12.41
N ALA A 253 -9.24 19.18 -11.54
CA ALA A 253 -8.74 19.82 -10.33
C ALA A 253 -7.48 20.67 -10.61
N THR A 254 -7.19 21.62 -9.71
CA THR A 254 -5.92 22.33 -9.67
C THR A 254 -5.08 21.78 -8.52
N VAL A 255 -3.98 21.09 -8.82
CA VAL A 255 -3.04 20.62 -7.83
C VAL A 255 -2.01 21.71 -7.57
N VAL A 256 -1.96 22.24 -6.34
CA VAL A 256 -1.17 23.44 -6.04
C VAL A 256 0.11 23.17 -5.24
N THR A 257 0.32 21.94 -4.74
CA THR A 257 1.52 21.61 -3.97
C THR A 257 2.08 20.24 -4.33
N VAL A 258 3.41 20.11 -4.24
CA VAL A 258 4.17 18.87 -4.15
C VAL A 258 5.34 19.07 -3.19
N SER A 259 5.90 17.99 -2.62
CA SER A 259 6.97 18.12 -1.61
C SER A 259 8.01 17.03 -1.71
N ASP A 260 9.17 17.25 -1.10
CA ASP A 260 10.13 16.21 -0.73
C ASP A 260 10.72 16.48 0.66
N SER A 261 11.75 15.74 1.06
CA SER A 261 12.39 15.92 2.37
C SER A 261 13.09 17.27 2.57
N SER A 262 13.22 18.10 1.52
CA SER A 262 13.81 19.44 1.62
C SER A 262 12.79 20.56 1.84
N GLY A 263 11.49 20.28 1.62
CA GLY A 263 10.42 21.25 1.74
C GLY A 263 9.29 20.98 0.72
N TYR A 264 8.44 21.97 0.48
CA TYR A 264 7.40 21.88 -0.52
C TYR A 264 7.43 23.04 -1.52
N VAL A 265 6.84 22.79 -2.68
CA VAL A 265 6.55 23.80 -3.69
C VAL A 265 5.06 24.13 -3.65
N TYR A 266 4.74 25.41 -3.70
CA TYR A 266 3.40 25.93 -3.92
C TYR A 266 3.34 26.65 -5.28
N ASP A 267 2.43 26.24 -6.12
CA ASP A 267 2.15 26.85 -7.42
C ASP A 267 0.66 27.17 -7.52
N PRO A 268 0.24 28.44 -7.42
CA PRO A 268 -1.17 28.83 -7.47
C PRO A 268 -1.82 28.60 -8.83
N GLU A 269 -1.04 28.51 -9.91
CA GLU A 269 -1.54 28.23 -11.27
C GLU A 269 -1.70 26.73 -11.52
N GLY A 270 -1.17 25.89 -10.63
CA GLY A 270 -1.19 24.43 -10.68
C GLY A 270 0.14 23.83 -11.11
N ILE A 271 0.49 22.71 -10.46
CA ILE A 271 1.74 22.00 -10.72
C ILE A 271 1.81 21.52 -12.19
N ASP A 272 2.87 21.89 -12.89
CA ASP A 272 3.24 21.30 -14.18
C ASP A 272 3.78 19.89 -13.96
N VAL A 273 2.97 18.88 -14.26
CA VAL A 273 3.31 17.47 -14.03
C VAL A 273 4.47 17.00 -14.92
N GLU A 274 4.59 17.53 -16.13
CA GLU A 274 5.69 17.12 -17.03
C GLU A 274 7.04 17.69 -16.53
N LEU A 275 7.07 18.93 -16.04
CA LEU A 275 8.23 19.48 -15.37
C LEU A 275 8.55 18.71 -14.08
N LEU A 276 7.52 18.32 -13.30
CA LEU A 276 7.70 17.51 -12.09
C LEU A 276 8.37 16.16 -12.42
N LYS A 277 7.92 15.47 -13.46
CA LYS A 277 8.53 14.22 -13.94
C LYS A 277 9.97 14.45 -14.41
N ASP A 278 10.23 15.49 -15.17
CA ASP A 278 11.60 15.81 -15.59
C ASP A 278 12.53 16.01 -14.38
N VAL A 279 12.11 16.81 -13.39
CA VAL A 279 12.90 17.05 -12.18
C VAL A 279 13.13 15.76 -11.39
N LYS A 280 12.09 14.93 -11.20
CA LYS A 280 12.15 13.79 -10.26
C LYS A 280 12.60 12.50 -10.90
N GLU A 281 12.16 12.18 -12.11
CA GLU A 281 12.42 10.91 -12.77
C GLU A 281 13.68 10.98 -13.66
N VAL A 282 13.85 12.06 -14.42
CA VAL A 282 14.97 12.24 -15.36
C VAL A 282 16.20 12.79 -14.64
N ARG A 283 16.08 13.99 -14.06
CA ARG A 283 17.21 14.65 -13.36
C ARG A 283 17.50 14.09 -11.98
N ARG A 284 16.53 13.41 -11.35
CA ARG A 284 16.59 12.88 -9.98
C ARG A 284 16.97 13.95 -8.95
N ALA A 285 16.49 15.16 -9.17
CA ALA A 285 16.82 16.34 -8.40
C ALA A 285 15.85 16.57 -7.22
N ARG A 286 16.16 17.57 -6.40
CA ARG A 286 15.29 18.04 -5.33
C ARG A 286 14.15 18.89 -5.88
N ILE A 287 12.99 18.89 -5.18
CA ILE A 287 11.81 19.63 -5.63
C ILE A 287 12.04 21.15 -5.75
N LYS A 288 13.05 21.68 -5.07
CA LYS A 288 13.45 23.08 -5.23
C LYS A 288 13.74 23.45 -6.68
N GLU A 289 14.33 22.55 -7.48
CA GLU A 289 14.63 22.82 -8.88
C GLU A 289 13.38 23.02 -9.74
N TYR A 290 12.24 22.48 -9.31
CA TYR A 290 10.95 22.80 -9.94
C TYR A 290 10.62 24.29 -9.78
N ALA A 291 10.70 24.81 -8.54
CA ALA A 291 10.43 26.22 -8.28
C ALA A 291 11.45 27.18 -8.95
N ASP A 292 12.71 26.74 -9.07
CA ASP A 292 13.74 27.50 -9.79
C ASP A 292 13.44 27.57 -11.31
N ALA A 293 12.71 26.59 -11.87
CA ALA A 293 12.39 26.50 -13.29
C ALA A 293 10.99 27.04 -13.65
N HIS A 294 10.08 27.21 -12.68
CA HIS A 294 8.68 27.60 -12.93
C HIS A 294 8.35 28.96 -12.28
N PRO A 295 8.04 30.00 -13.07
CA PRO A 295 7.96 31.39 -12.56
C PRO A 295 6.88 31.64 -11.50
N SER A 296 5.73 30.91 -11.54
CA SER A 296 4.64 31.06 -10.56
C SER A 296 4.88 30.29 -9.27
N ALA A 297 5.85 29.36 -9.26
CA ALA A 297 6.10 28.47 -8.15
C ALA A 297 6.96 29.13 -7.07
N THR A 298 6.65 28.85 -5.81
CA THR A 298 7.43 29.25 -4.65
C THR A 298 7.85 28.03 -3.84
N PHE A 299 9.12 27.96 -3.46
CA PHE A 299 9.66 26.91 -2.60
C PHE A 299 9.68 27.32 -1.13
N PHE A 300 9.20 26.45 -0.25
CA PHE A 300 9.16 26.62 1.20
C PHE A 300 10.09 25.58 1.84
N PRO A 301 11.32 25.95 2.24
CA PRO A 301 12.30 25.01 2.76
C PRO A 301 11.93 24.49 4.15
N GLY A 302 12.03 23.18 4.35
CA GLY A 302 11.80 22.50 5.63
C GLY A 302 10.35 22.47 6.11
N GLU A 303 9.41 22.96 5.31
CA GLU A 303 7.99 23.01 5.65
C GLU A 303 7.19 21.91 4.94
N ARG A 304 6.00 21.60 5.50
CA ARG A 304 4.99 20.71 4.91
C ARG A 304 3.85 21.52 4.28
N PRO A 305 3.15 21.03 3.24
CA PRO A 305 2.20 21.83 2.46
C PRO A 305 0.86 22.12 3.16
N TRP A 306 0.65 21.60 4.36
CA TRP A 306 -0.65 21.56 5.02
C TRP A 306 -1.17 22.90 5.57
N SER A 307 -0.36 23.95 5.49
CA SER A 307 -0.79 25.35 5.75
C SER A 307 -1.49 25.98 4.56
N GLN A 308 -1.34 25.43 3.35
CA GLN A 308 -1.97 25.95 2.15
C GLN A 308 -3.48 25.62 2.12
N LYS A 309 -4.27 26.58 1.64
CA LYS A 309 -5.71 26.39 1.53
C LYS A 309 -6.04 25.45 0.38
N CYS A 310 -6.84 24.41 0.66
CA CYS A 310 -7.31 23.46 -0.33
C CYS A 310 -8.67 22.86 0.04
N ASP A 311 -9.39 22.36 -0.97
CA ASP A 311 -10.61 21.56 -0.75
C ASP A 311 -10.27 20.13 -0.35
N ILE A 312 -9.16 19.61 -0.87
CA ILE A 312 -8.74 18.21 -0.77
C ILE A 312 -7.26 18.16 -0.39
N ALA A 313 -6.91 17.34 0.60
CA ALA A 313 -5.53 17.05 0.96
C ALA A 313 -5.22 15.57 0.66
N MET A 314 -4.10 15.31 -0.04
CA MET A 314 -3.65 13.97 -0.37
C MET A 314 -2.23 13.75 0.16
N PRO A 315 -2.05 13.17 1.35
CA PRO A 315 -0.74 12.80 1.87
C PRO A 315 -0.19 11.58 1.10
N CYS A 316 0.84 11.82 0.29
CA CYS A 316 1.43 10.84 -0.64
C CYS A 316 2.94 10.62 -0.43
N ALA A 317 3.53 11.12 0.66
CA ALA A 317 4.96 11.03 0.90
C ALA A 317 5.33 9.87 1.83
N THR A 318 5.21 10.06 3.14
CA THR A 318 5.74 9.12 4.14
C THR A 318 4.77 8.84 5.27
N GLN A 319 5.04 7.75 5.99
CA GLN A 319 4.30 7.42 7.21
C GLN A 319 4.38 8.55 8.25
N ASN A 320 3.28 8.82 8.94
CA ASN A 320 3.14 9.80 10.02
C ASN A 320 3.55 11.25 9.62
N GLU A 321 3.36 11.61 8.36
CA GLU A 321 3.66 12.96 7.89
C GLU A 321 2.56 13.99 8.20
N LEU A 322 1.34 13.52 8.47
CA LEU A 322 0.19 14.37 8.78
C LEU A 322 -0.17 14.22 10.26
N GLU A 323 0.26 15.18 11.06
CA GLU A 323 0.09 15.19 12.51
C GLU A 323 -1.09 16.07 12.94
N LEU A 324 -1.47 16.04 14.23
CA LEU A 324 -2.60 16.81 14.77
C LEU A 324 -2.51 18.29 14.43
N ALA A 325 -1.34 18.91 14.58
CA ALA A 325 -1.16 20.32 14.28
C ALA A 325 -1.38 20.66 12.80
N ASP A 326 -1.10 19.73 11.90
CA ASP A 326 -1.32 19.90 10.46
C ASP A 326 -2.80 19.79 10.10
N VAL A 327 -3.50 18.80 10.64
CA VAL A 327 -4.95 18.62 10.37
C VAL A 327 -5.79 19.73 10.98
N GLN A 328 -5.36 20.32 12.10
CA GLN A 328 -5.98 21.52 12.65
C GLN A 328 -5.93 22.69 11.66
N LYS A 329 -4.80 22.88 10.97
CA LYS A 329 -4.68 23.90 9.92
C LYS A 329 -5.58 23.59 8.72
N LEU A 330 -5.60 22.32 8.26
CA LEU A 330 -6.46 21.89 7.15
C LEU A 330 -7.93 22.14 7.46
N VAL A 331 -8.40 21.77 8.65
CA VAL A 331 -9.79 22.00 9.08
C VAL A 331 -10.10 23.50 9.16
N ALA A 332 -9.21 24.29 9.76
CA ALA A 332 -9.36 25.75 9.84
C ALA A 332 -9.40 26.42 8.46
N ASN A 333 -8.65 25.90 7.49
CA ASN A 333 -8.64 26.36 6.09
C ASN A 333 -9.86 25.88 5.28
N GLY A 334 -10.71 25.02 5.85
CA GLY A 334 -11.96 24.56 5.24
C GLY A 334 -11.82 23.31 4.35
N THR A 335 -10.71 22.56 4.45
CA THR A 335 -10.53 21.26 3.77
C THR A 335 -11.66 20.30 4.13
N LYS A 336 -12.24 19.67 3.11
CA LYS A 336 -13.41 18.77 3.27
C LYS A 336 -13.08 17.31 3.06
N TYR A 337 -11.99 17.00 2.36
CA TYR A 337 -11.62 15.64 2.00
C TYR A 337 -10.13 15.43 2.29
N VAL A 338 -9.81 14.30 2.91
CA VAL A 338 -8.43 13.82 3.07
C VAL A 338 -8.36 12.40 2.53
N VAL A 339 -7.43 12.14 1.59
CA VAL A 339 -7.29 10.84 0.93
C VAL A 339 -5.84 10.39 0.98
N GLU A 340 -5.58 9.33 1.69
CA GLU A 340 -4.24 8.79 1.88
C GLU A 340 -3.72 8.07 0.63
N GLY A 341 -2.71 8.64 -0.02
CA GLY A 341 -1.95 7.97 -1.09
C GLY A 341 -0.79 7.12 -0.53
N ALA A 342 -0.13 7.58 0.53
CA ALA A 342 0.90 6.83 1.23
C ALA A 342 0.31 5.77 2.19
N ASN A 343 1.17 4.92 2.75
CA ASN A 343 0.76 3.98 3.80
C ASN A 343 0.85 4.67 5.17
N MET A 344 -0.29 4.75 5.87
CA MET A 344 -0.43 5.36 7.20
C MET A 344 0.25 6.75 7.32
N PRO A 345 -0.01 7.69 6.42
CA PRO A 345 0.62 9.00 6.49
C PRO A 345 0.04 9.87 7.61
N THR A 346 -1.20 9.61 8.02
CA THR A 346 -1.92 10.36 9.06
C THR A 346 -1.81 9.62 10.40
N THR A 347 -1.43 10.33 11.46
CA THR A 347 -1.40 9.75 12.80
C THR A 347 -2.81 9.43 13.29
N LEU A 348 -2.96 8.46 14.20
CA LEU A 348 -4.28 8.08 14.74
C LEU A 348 -5.02 9.26 15.37
N GLU A 349 -4.32 10.11 16.12
CA GLU A 349 -4.86 11.32 16.72
C GLU A 349 -5.39 12.29 15.65
N ALA A 350 -4.62 12.50 14.60
CA ALA A 350 -5.00 13.34 13.47
C ALA A 350 -6.21 12.76 12.70
N THR A 351 -6.25 11.45 12.48
CA THR A 351 -7.38 10.76 11.86
C THR A 351 -8.67 10.95 12.65
N ASN A 352 -8.63 10.74 13.96
CA ASN A 352 -9.78 10.95 14.82
C ASN A 352 -10.26 12.41 14.77
N TYR A 353 -9.33 13.36 14.86
CA TYR A 353 -9.64 14.78 14.78
C TYR A 353 -10.34 15.15 13.46
N LEU A 354 -9.86 14.63 12.32
CA LEU A 354 -10.48 14.86 11.00
C LEU A 354 -11.92 14.36 10.97
N ILE A 355 -12.14 13.12 11.42
CA ILE A 355 -13.47 12.49 11.42
C ILE A 355 -14.43 13.26 12.35
N GLU A 356 -14.01 13.61 13.55
CA GLU A 356 -14.80 14.37 14.54
C GLU A 356 -15.18 15.77 14.03
N ASN A 357 -14.34 16.38 13.19
CA ASN A 357 -14.61 17.69 12.59
C ASN A 357 -15.29 17.62 11.21
N GLY A 358 -15.83 16.44 10.85
CA GLY A 358 -16.65 16.26 9.64
C GLY A 358 -15.87 16.30 8.33
N VAL A 359 -14.57 16.07 8.36
CA VAL A 359 -13.76 15.86 7.16
C VAL A 359 -13.96 14.43 6.68
N PHE A 360 -14.28 14.26 5.40
CA PHE A 360 -14.45 12.95 4.81
C PHE A 360 -13.08 12.31 4.54
N PHE A 361 -12.72 11.31 5.33
CA PHE A 361 -11.40 10.73 5.38
C PHE A 361 -11.35 9.35 4.72
N ALA A 362 -10.38 9.14 3.81
CA ALA A 362 -10.13 7.86 3.16
C ALA A 362 -8.81 7.24 3.65
N PRO A 363 -8.85 6.06 4.31
CA PRO A 363 -7.67 5.39 4.80
C PRO A 363 -6.83 4.79 3.65
N GLY A 364 -5.51 4.79 3.81
CA GLY A 364 -4.58 4.31 2.80
C GLY A 364 -4.84 2.87 2.36
N LYS A 365 -5.17 1.97 3.29
CA LYS A 365 -5.47 0.56 2.95
C LYS A 365 -6.59 0.39 1.90
N ALA A 366 -7.52 1.34 1.82
CA ALA A 366 -8.57 1.37 0.81
C ALA A 366 -8.17 2.27 -0.37
N ALA A 367 -7.84 3.53 -0.12
CA ALA A 367 -7.58 4.50 -1.17
C ALA A 367 -6.33 4.20 -2.01
N ASN A 368 -5.25 3.71 -1.41
CA ASN A 368 -4.01 3.39 -2.14
C ASN A 368 -3.93 1.94 -2.65
N ALA A 369 -5.01 1.18 -2.59
CA ALA A 369 -5.05 -0.21 -3.04
C ALA A 369 -4.86 -0.39 -4.56
N GLY A 370 -4.88 0.69 -5.34
CA GLY A 370 -4.68 0.64 -6.79
C GLY A 370 -3.40 -0.08 -7.21
N GLY A 371 -2.30 0.14 -6.49
CA GLY A 371 -1.03 -0.52 -6.78
C GLY A 371 -1.08 -2.04 -6.64
N VAL A 372 -1.68 -2.57 -5.59
CA VAL A 372 -1.86 -4.02 -5.42
C VAL A 372 -2.95 -4.56 -6.34
N ALA A 373 -3.98 -3.78 -6.66
CA ALA A 373 -4.99 -4.16 -7.64
C ALA A 373 -4.36 -4.41 -9.02
N VAL A 374 -3.55 -3.49 -9.54
CA VAL A 374 -2.86 -3.70 -10.82
C VAL A 374 -1.82 -4.81 -10.72
N SER A 375 -1.21 -5.05 -9.56
CA SER A 375 -0.38 -6.26 -9.37
C SER A 375 -1.21 -7.56 -9.53
N GLY A 376 -2.45 -7.60 -9.03
CA GLY A 376 -3.36 -8.72 -9.27
C GLY A 376 -3.78 -8.85 -10.74
N LEU A 377 -4.00 -7.71 -11.43
CA LEU A 377 -4.24 -7.71 -12.87
C LEU A 377 -3.01 -8.20 -13.67
N GLU A 378 -1.79 -7.90 -13.23
CA GLU A 378 -0.56 -8.47 -13.80
C GLU A 378 -0.55 -10.01 -13.65
N MET A 379 -0.96 -10.53 -12.48
CA MET A 379 -1.10 -11.98 -12.29
C MET A 379 -2.10 -12.58 -13.28
N SER A 380 -3.24 -11.94 -13.50
CA SER A 380 -4.26 -12.40 -14.47
C SER A 380 -3.70 -12.41 -15.89
N GLN A 381 -3.06 -11.33 -16.34
CA GLN A 381 -2.43 -11.26 -17.65
C GLN A 381 -1.38 -12.36 -17.83
N ASN A 382 -0.57 -12.63 -16.80
CA ASN A 382 0.43 -13.69 -16.85
C ASN A 382 -0.19 -15.10 -16.93
N ALA A 383 -1.31 -15.33 -16.22
CA ALA A 383 -2.02 -16.60 -16.26
C ALA A 383 -2.67 -16.87 -17.63
N GLU A 384 -3.14 -15.82 -18.29
CA GLU A 384 -3.71 -15.87 -19.63
C GLU A 384 -2.63 -15.90 -20.74
N HIS A 385 -1.36 -15.62 -20.41
CA HIS A 385 -0.29 -15.37 -21.37
C HIS A 385 -0.59 -14.22 -22.34
N LEU A 386 -1.29 -13.19 -21.86
CA LEU A 386 -1.69 -12.01 -22.62
C LEU A 386 -1.10 -10.74 -21.98
N SER A 387 -1.04 -9.68 -22.77
CA SER A 387 -0.77 -8.32 -22.31
C SER A 387 -1.97 -7.46 -22.68
N TRP A 388 -2.54 -6.77 -21.69
CA TRP A 388 -3.65 -5.84 -21.90
C TRP A 388 -3.12 -4.43 -22.20
N THR A 389 -3.93 -3.64 -22.91
CA THR A 389 -3.62 -2.23 -23.17
C THR A 389 -3.69 -1.41 -21.88
N PHE A 390 -3.16 -0.19 -21.93
CA PHE A 390 -3.25 0.72 -20.79
C PHE A 390 -4.71 0.99 -20.39
N GLU A 391 -5.57 1.21 -21.39
CA GLU A 391 -6.99 1.50 -21.23
C GLU A 391 -7.74 0.32 -20.61
N GLU A 392 -7.41 -0.91 -20.99
CA GLU A 392 -8.01 -2.12 -20.39
C GLU A 392 -7.65 -2.25 -18.92
N VAL A 393 -6.37 -2.04 -18.57
CA VAL A 393 -5.93 -2.08 -17.17
C VAL A 393 -6.53 -0.93 -16.36
N ASP A 394 -6.52 0.28 -16.90
CA ASP A 394 -7.06 1.47 -16.22
C ASP A 394 -8.58 1.35 -15.99
N SER A 395 -9.34 0.86 -16.97
CA SER A 395 -10.78 0.61 -16.81
C SER A 395 -11.08 -0.41 -15.71
N LYS A 396 -10.30 -1.50 -15.65
CA LYS A 396 -10.43 -2.49 -14.56
C LYS A 396 -10.05 -1.90 -13.21
N LEU A 397 -9.00 -1.07 -13.15
CA LEU A 397 -8.61 -0.36 -11.94
C LEU A 397 -9.72 0.56 -11.43
N GLN A 398 -10.38 1.32 -12.31
CA GLN A 398 -11.52 2.16 -11.94
C GLN A 398 -12.63 1.34 -11.29
N GLY A 399 -13.06 0.23 -11.90
CA GLY A 399 -14.09 -0.64 -11.35
C GLY A 399 -13.69 -1.29 -10.01
N ILE A 400 -12.41 -1.62 -9.83
CA ILE A 400 -11.92 -2.13 -8.55
C ILE A 400 -11.99 -1.05 -7.47
N MET A 401 -11.56 0.18 -7.76
CA MET A 401 -11.60 1.28 -6.78
C MET A 401 -13.02 1.68 -6.41
N GLU A 402 -13.97 1.63 -7.35
CA GLU A 402 -15.41 1.75 -7.09
C GLU A 402 -15.90 0.68 -6.12
N SER A 403 -15.56 -0.58 -6.39
CA SER A 403 -15.94 -1.72 -5.56
C SER A 403 -15.38 -1.60 -4.14
N ILE A 404 -14.13 -1.14 -3.98
CA ILE A 404 -13.51 -0.90 -2.66
C ILE A 404 -14.27 0.19 -1.91
N TYR A 405 -14.57 1.31 -2.57
CA TYR A 405 -15.33 2.41 -1.96
C TYR A 405 -16.70 1.93 -1.51
N THR A 406 -17.46 1.29 -2.39
CA THR A 406 -18.81 0.78 -2.11
C THR A 406 -18.81 -0.18 -0.93
N ALA A 407 -17.92 -1.17 -0.93
CA ALA A 407 -17.82 -2.15 0.16
C ALA A 407 -17.48 -1.48 1.51
N ALA A 408 -16.56 -0.51 1.53
CA ALA A 408 -16.21 0.21 2.74
C ALA A 408 -17.36 1.11 3.23
N SER A 409 -18.04 1.82 2.33
CA SER A 409 -19.16 2.70 2.67
C SER A 409 -20.36 1.90 3.19
N GLU A 410 -20.73 0.81 2.53
CA GLU A 410 -21.84 -0.08 2.94
C GLU A 410 -21.55 -0.77 4.28
N ALA A 411 -20.35 -1.26 4.50
CA ALA A 411 -19.96 -1.87 5.78
C ALA A 411 -20.01 -0.85 6.91
N ALA A 412 -19.51 0.38 6.70
CA ALA A 412 -19.61 1.45 7.69
C ALA A 412 -21.09 1.75 8.07
N ALA A 413 -21.96 1.86 7.08
CA ALA A 413 -23.39 2.11 7.32
C ALA A 413 -24.07 0.94 8.04
N THR A 414 -23.82 -0.29 7.61
CA THR A 414 -24.43 -1.50 8.17
C THR A 414 -24.09 -1.70 9.65
N TYR A 415 -22.85 -1.38 10.03
CA TYR A 415 -22.37 -1.57 11.41
C TYR A 415 -22.37 -0.30 12.26
N GLY A 416 -23.20 0.70 11.89
CA GLY A 416 -23.55 1.86 12.73
C GLY A 416 -22.56 3.03 12.69
N HIS A 417 -21.66 3.06 11.72
CA HIS A 417 -20.68 4.14 11.54
C HIS A 417 -20.73 4.76 10.13
N PRO A 418 -21.90 5.23 9.64
CA PRO A 418 -22.04 5.73 8.28
C PRO A 418 -21.06 6.89 8.00
N GLY A 419 -20.35 6.80 6.87
CA GLY A 419 -19.33 7.77 6.47
C GLY A 419 -17.94 7.56 7.09
N ASN A 420 -17.76 6.63 8.02
CA ASN A 420 -16.43 6.27 8.55
C ASN A 420 -15.79 5.17 7.69
N LEU A 421 -15.02 5.58 6.67
CA LEU A 421 -14.38 4.64 5.74
C LEU A 421 -13.23 3.86 6.37
N VAL A 422 -12.60 4.33 7.47
CA VAL A 422 -11.61 3.56 8.22
C VAL A 422 -12.23 2.31 8.81
N PHE A 423 -13.35 2.52 9.50
CA PHE A 423 -14.14 1.46 10.10
C PHE A 423 -14.71 0.51 9.04
N GLY A 424 -15.30 1.06 7.99
CA GLY A 424 -15.90 0.27 6.92
C GLY A 424 -14.90 -0.57 6.15
N ALA A 425 -13.72 -0.05 5.84
CA ALA A 425 -12.67 -0.81 5.15
C ALA A 425 -12.17 -2.00 5.99
N ASN A 426 -11.97 -1.81 7.29
CA ASN A 426 -11.57 -2.89 8.19
C ASN A 426 -12.63 -4.01 8.24
N ILE A 427 -13.89 -3.66 8.41
CA ILE A 427 -14.99 -4.65 8.46
C ILE A 427 -15.21 -5.33 7.12
N ALA A 428 -15.26 -4.59 6.00
CA ALA A 428 -15.45 -5.18 4.68
C ALA A 428 -14.35 -6.18 4.34
N GLY A 429 -13.08 -5.77 4.57
CA GLY A 429 -11.93 -6.64 4.38
C GLY A 429 -11.97 -7.89 5.27
N PHE A 430 -12.28 -7.72 6.55
CA PHE A 430 -12.40 -8.82 7.51
C PHE A 430 -13.49 -9.81 7.11
N LEU A 431 -14.71 -9.35 6.85
CA LEU A 431 -15.84 -10.23 6.55
C LEU A 431 -15.60 -11.09 5.31
N LYS A 432 -14.96 -10.56 4.27
CA LYS A 432 -14.61 -11.34 3.09
C LYS A 432 -13.69 -12.50 3.42
N VAL A 433 -12.65 -12.26 4.21
CA VAL A 433 -11.69 -13.29 4.63
C VAL A 433 -12.35 -14.27 5.61
N ALA A 434 -13.08 -13.76 6.60
CA ALA A 434 -13.78 -14.56 7.60
C ALA A 434 -14.77 -15.55 6.95
N ASN A 435 -15.60 -15.09 6.02
CA ASN A 435 -16.53 -15.93 5.31
C ASN A 435 -15.83 -17.02 4.47
N ALA A 436 -14.71 -16.69 3.83
CA ALA A 436 -13.91 -17.68 3.11
C ALA A 436 -13.32 -18.72 4.06
N MET A 437 -12.73 -18.31 5.19
CA MET A 437 -12.21 -19.22 6.22
C MET A 437 -13.30 -20.12 6.81
N MET A 438 -14.50 -19.59 7.04
CA MET A 438 -15.64 -20.37 7.53
C MET A 438 -16.12 -21.41 6.49
N ALA A 439 -16.19 -21.01 5.22
CA ALA A 439 -16.61 -21.89 4.14
C ALA A 439 -15.64 -23.04 3.87
N GLN A 440 -14.34 -22.80 4.04
CA GLN A 440 -13.29 -23.80 3.85
C GLN A 440 -13.08 -24.72 5.06
N GLY A 441 -13.67 -24.40 6.21
CA GLY A 441 -13.57 -25.21 7.42
C GLY A 441 -12.31 -24.90 8.24
N VAL A 442 -11.88 -25.92 8.99
CA VAL A 442 -10.68 -25.83 9.84
C VAL A 442 -9.53 -26.54 9.13
N CYS A 443 -8.72 -25.80 8.42
CA CYS A 443 -7.57 -26.28 7.65
C CYS A 443 -6.31 -25.46 7.99
#